data_f82bf27a3013831e2ce15f18623bed5e
#
_entry.id   f82bf27a3013831e2ce15f18623bed5e
#
_cell.length_a   1.000
_cell.length_b   1.000
_cell.length_c   1.000
_cell.angle_alpha   90.00
_cell.angle_beta   90.00
_cell.angle_gamma   90.00
#
_symmetry.space_group_name_H-M   'P 1'
#
loop_
_entity.id
_entity.type
_entity.pdbx_description
1 polymer ?
#
loop_
_entity_poly.entity_id
_entity_poly.type
_entity_poly.pdbx_seq_one_letter_code
_entity_poly.pdbx_strand_id
1 'polypeptide(L)'
;MFYGNLNNEFFEQRAAVLPKPMKEALHVLKGMDLAHHETGAFPTEIAGVPMILQVMDLETKPREACYPEVHRKYVDLQLFVSGGPEVHTFFTDRGEETVREDCLATPRDILFYENRPETAQLEGRVIMEPGAYAVYFPWDVHIPGQCDAKGPAKYRKIVLKIPVDACL
;
A
#
# COMPACT_ATOMS: atom_id res chain seq x y z
N MET A 1 7.81 -3.96 6.26
CA MET A 1 7.42 -2.83 5.38
C MET A 1 8.64 -2.15 4.77
N PHE A 2 8.58 -1.76 3.49
CA PHE A 2 9.55 -0.88 2.83
C PHE A 2 8.88 0.44 2.43
N TYR A 3 9.65 1.53 2.45
CA TYR A 3 9.20 2.85 2.03
C TYR A 3 10.27 3.55 1.20
N GLY A 4 9.88 4.24 0.12
CA GLY A 4 10.78 4.97 -0.76
C GLY A 4 10.05 5.95 -1.65
N ASN A 5 10.78 6.52 -2.61
CA ASN A 5 10.22 7.40 -3.63
C ASN A 5 10.88 7.13 -4.98
N LEU A 6 10.08 6.99 -6.04
CA LEU A 6 10.53 6.71 -7.40
C LEU A 6 11.46 7.79 -7.97
N ASN A 7 11.33 9.03 -7.48
CA ASN A 7 12.07 10.19 -7.94
C ASN A 7 13.32 10.48 -7.10
N ASN A 8 13.61 9.64 -6.08
CA ASN A 8 14.77 9.80 -5.23
C ASN A 8 16.06 9.37 -5.98
N GLU A 9 17.18 10.05 -5.75
CA GLU A 9 18.47 9.71 -6.35
C GLU A 9 18.98 8.31 -5.97
N PHE A 10 18.57 7.78 -4.81
CA PHE A 10 18.90 6.43 -4.34
C PHE A 10 17.85 5.37 -4.72
N PHE A 11 16.97 5.67 -5.67
CA PHE A 11 15.90 4.74 -6.07
C PHE A 11 16.45 3.36 -6.47
N GLU A 12 17.49 3.32 -7.30
CA GLU A 12 18.07 2.07 -7.79
C GLU A 12 18.68 1.23 -6.66
N GLN A 13 19.37 1.86 -5.71
CA GLN A 13 19.94 1.17 -4.55
C GLN A 13 18.85 0.62 -3.63
N ARG A 14 17.78 1.37 -3.42
CA ARG A 14 16.62 0.94 -2.64
C ARG A 14 15.84 -0.18 -3.30
N ALA A 15 15.61 -0.09 -4.61
CA ALA A 15 14.95 -1.14 -5.37
C ALA A 15 15.77 -2.43 -5.42
N ALA A 16 17.10 -2.33 -5.44
CA ALA A 16 18.01 -3.48 -5.53
C ALA A 16 17.92 -4.45 -4.33
N VAL A 17 17.46 -4.01 -3.16
CA VAL A 17 17.32 -4.87 -1.96
C VAL A 17 15.97 -5.59 -1.90
N LEU A 18 15.04 -5.26 -2.80
CA LEU A 18 13.73 -5.89 -2.87
C LEU A 18 13.78 -7.19 -3.68
N PRO A 19 12.89 -8.15 -3.42
CA PRO A 19 12.66 -9.30 -4.29
C PRO A 19 12.47 -8.86 -5.75
N LYS A 20 12.97 -9.69 -6.68
CA LYS A 20 12.94 -9.38 -8.11
C LYS A 20 11.56 -8.90 -8.63
N PRO A 21 10.42 -9.55 -8.33
CA PRO A 21 9.13 -9.10 -8.82
C PRO A 21 8.76 -7.68 -8.36
N MET A 22 9.10 -7.32 -7.12
CA MET A 22 8.85 -5.97 -6.58
C MET A 22 9.74 -4.93 -7.24
N LYS A 23 11.03 -5.26 -7.40
CA LYS A 23 11.98 -4.40 -8.10
C LYS A 23 11.50 -4.09 -9.52
N GLU A 24 11.17 -5.13 -10.30
CA GLU A 24 10.68 -4.97 -11.66
C GLU A 24 9.35 -4.19 -11.71
N ALA A 25 8.45 -4.44 -10.74
CA ALA A 25 7.21 -3.69 -10.60
C ALA A 25 7.45 -2.18 -10.41
N LEU A 26 8.38 -1.80 -9.53
CA LEU A 26 8.72 -0.39 -9.33
C LEU A 26 9.27 0.27 -10.59
N HIS A 27 10.10 -0.42 -11.38
CA HIS A 27 10.61 0.09 -12.65
C HIS A 27 9.49 0.26 -13.69
N VAL A 28 8.59 -0.71 -13.80
CA VAL A 28 7.43 -0.63 -14.69
C VAL A 28 6.53 0.55 -14.30
N LEU A 29 6.15 0.66 -13.02
CA LEU A 29 5.32 1.76 -12.53
C LEU A 29 5.96 3.14 -12.75
N LYS A 30 7.28 3.24 -12.59
CA LYS A 30 8.02 4.49 -12.84
C LYS A 30 7.94 4.93 -14.30
N GLY A 31 7.83 4.00 -15.24
CA GLY A 31 7.73 4.28 -16.68
C GLY A 31 6.30 4.48 -17.21
N MET A 32 5.27 4.23 -16.40
CA MET A 32 3.86 4.32 -16.81
C MET A 32 3.31 5.74 -16.65
N ASP A 33 2.39 6.13 -17.55
CA ASP A 33 1.57 7.34 -17.38
C ASP A 33 0.40 7.04 -16.43
N LEU A 34 0.70 7.00 -15.14
CA LEU A 34 -0.28 6.68 -14.09
C LEU A 34 -1.25 7.84 -13.81
N ALA A 35 -0.87 9.05 -14.17
CA ALA A 35 -1.71 10.23 -13.97
C ALA A 35 -2.97 10.19 -14.85
N HIS A 36 -2.87 9.64 -16.05
CA HIS A 36 -3.97 9.53 -17.02
C HIS A 36 -4.50 8.11 -17.19
N HIS A 37 -4.00 7.16 -16.43
CA HIS A 37 -4.50 5.78 -16.49
C HIS A 37 -5.96 5.71 -16.02
N GLU A 38 -6.77 4.88 -16.67
CA GLU A 38 -8.15 4.62 -16.27
C GLU A 38 -8.21 4.05 -14.84
N THR A 39 -9.21 4.49 -14.05
CA THR A 39 -9.46 3.90 -12.72
C THR A 39 -10.08 2.51 -12.84
N GLY A 40 -9.70 1.61 -11.95
CA GLY A 40 -10.19 0.23 -11.96
C GLY A 40 -9.17 -0.77 -11.46
N ALA A 41 -9.49 -2.05 -11.65
CA ALA A 41 -8.62 -3.18 -11.34
C ALA A 41 -8.29 -3.94 -12.63
N PHE A 42 -7.01 -4.06 -12.94
CA PHE A 42 -6.52 -4.60 -14.20
C PHE A 42 -5.57 -5.79 -13.92
N PRO A 43 -5.89 -6.98 -14.45
CA PRO A 43 -4.89 -8.05 -14.50
C PRO A 43 -3.66 -7.56 -15.26
N THR A 44 -2.49 -7.79 -14.71
CA THR A 44 -1.21 -7.43 -15.35
C THR A 44 -0.20 -8.54 -15.12
N GLU A 45 0.87 -8.56 -15.91
CA GLU A 45 1.99 -9.47 -15.73
C GLU A 45 3.29 -8.68 -15.76
N ILE A 46 4.10 -8.83 -14.70
CA ILE A 46 5.40 -8.18 -14.59
C ILE A 46 6.44 -9.24 -14.23
N ALA A 47 7.51 -9.34 -15.02
CA ALA A 47 8.58 -10.31 -14.85
C ALA A 47 8.10 -11.78 -14.84
N GLY A 48 7.02 -12.10 -15.59
CA GLY A 48 6.40 -13.43 -15.61
C GLY A 48 5.54 -13.75 -14.40
N VAL A 49 5.24 -12.77 -13.55
CA VAL A 49 4.38 -12.93 -12.36
C VAL A 49 3.03 -12.24 -12.63
N PRO A 50 1.90 -12.97 -12.53
CA PRO A 50 0.57 -12.38 -12.62
C PRO A 50 0.30 -11.52 -11.38
N MET A 51 -0.14 -10.29 -11.58
CA MET A 51 -0.41 -9.28 -10.56
C MET A 51 -1.74 -8.60 -10.84
N ILE A 52 -2.23 -7.79 -9.90
CA ILE A 52 -3.43 -6.97 -10.08
C ILE A 52 -3.05 -5.51 -9.84
N LEU A 53 -3.17 -4.69 -10.89
CA LEU A 53 -2.97 -3.24 -10.82
C LEU A 53 -4.31 -2.58 -10.49
N GLN A 54 -4.39 -1.90 -9.35
CA GLN A 54 -5.55 -1.10 -8.97
C GLN A 54 -5.20 0.37 -9.07
N VAL A 55 -5.96 1.12 -9.85
CA VAL A 55 -5.84 2.57 -10.02
C VAL A 55 -7.04 3.24 -9.37
N MET A 56 -6.81 4.12 -8.41
CA MET A 56 -7.86 4.67 -7.58
C MET A 56 -7.76 6.18 -7.42
N ASP A 57 -8.90 6.86 -7.58
CA ASP A 57 -9.12 8.25 -7.16
C ASP A 57 -9.92 8.24 -5.86
N LEU A 58 -9.37 8.78 -4.79
CA LEU A 58 -9.88 8.67 -3.44
C LEU A 58 -9.84 10.03 -2.72
N GLU A 59 -10.41 10.06 -1.53
CA GLU A 59 -10.29 11.17 -0.58
C GLU A 59 -9.81 10.63 0.77
N THR A 60 -8.81 11.30 1.34
CA THR A 60 -8.29 10.95 2.67
C THR A 60 -9.32 11.25 3.76
N LYS A 61 -9.22 10.53 4.88
CA LYS A 61 -10.15 10.60 6.00
C LYS A 61 -9.40 10.80 7.33
N PRO A 62 -10.06 11.28 8.37
CA PRO A 62 -9.50 11.26 9.72
C PRO A 62 -9.07 9.83 10.12
N ARG A 63 -7.99 9.72 10.92
CA ARG A 63 -7.42 8.43 11.35
C ARG A 63 -8.49 7.48 11.93
N GLU A 64 -9.44 8.00 12.68
CA GLU A 64 -10.49 7.23 13.35
C GLU A 64 -11.48 6.58 12.38
N ALA A 65 -11.57 7.10 11.16
CA ALA A 65 -12.40 6.55 10.09
C ALA A 65 -11.65 5.53 9.20
N CYS A 66 -10.36 5.30 9.46
CA CYS A 66 -9.54 4.33 8.75
C CYS A 66 -9.25 3.14 9.68
N TYR A 67 -9.46 1.92 9.19
CA TYR A 67 -9.27 0.70 9.98
C TYR A 67 -7.95 0.01 9.62
N PRO A 68 -7.27 -0.59 10.61
CA PRO A 68 -6.09 -1.41 10.35
C PRO A 68 -6.46 -2.61 9.47
N GLU A 69 -5.64 -2.89 8.46
CA GLU A 69 -5.88 -3.98 7.52
C GLU A 69 -4.62 -4.80 7.25
N VAL A 70 -4.82 -6.08 6.93
CA VAL A 70 -3.79 -7.00 6.43
C VAL A 70 -4.32 -7.83 5.27
N HIS A 71 -3.40 -8.33 4.47
CA HIS A 71 -3.64 -9.31 3.40
C HIS A 71 -2.84 -10.57 3.68
N ARG A 72 -3.19 -11.72 3.07
CA ARG A 72 -2.44 -12.97 3.29
C ARG A 72 -1.88 -13.56 2.00
N LYS A 73 -2.55 -13.35 0.86
CA LYS A 73 -2.14 -13.87 -0.45
C LYS A 73 -1.24 -12.92 -1.22
N TYR A 74 -1.32 -11.62 -0.91
CA TYR A 74 -0.63 -10.59 -1.66
C TYR A 74 0.24 -9.72 -0.75
N VAL A 75 1.34 -9.27 -1.34
CA VAL A 75 2.08 -8.10 -0.88
C VAL A 75 1.46 -6.89 -1.56
N ASP A 76 1.15 -5.84 -0.80
CA ASP A 76 0.65 -4.57 -1.32
C ASP A 76 1.81 -3.62 -1.60
N LEU A 77 2.02 -3.29 -2.88
CA LEU A 77 2.85 -2.17 -3.27
C LEU A 77 1.93 -0.99 -3.57
N GLN A 78 1.92 0.00 -2.68
CA GLN A 78 1.11 1.21 -2.80
C GLN A 78 1.99 2.36 -3.29
N LEU A 79 1.60 3.00 -4.39
CA LEU A 79 2.31 4.14 -5.00
C LEU A 79 1.37 5.35 -5.04
N PHE A 80 1.83 6.46 -4.49
CA PHE A 80 1.13 7.73 -4.52
C PHE A 80 1.44 8.48 -5.83
N VAL A 81 0.41 8.83 -6.59
CA VAL A 81 0.56 9.44 -7.92
C VAL A 81 0.43 10.95 -7.85
N SER A 82 -0.67 11.45 -7.28
CA SER A 82 -0.95 12.90 -7.26
C SER A 82 -1.97 13.29 -6.20
N GLY A 83 -2.05 14.59 -5.90
CA GLY A 83 -2.95 15.15 -4.89
C GLY A 83 -2.37 15.07 -3.48
N GLY A 84 -3.19 14.87 -2.48
CA GLY A 84 -2.83 14.55 -1.11
C GLY A 84 -2.29 15.68 -0.24
N PRO A 85 -1.48 15.38 0.78
CA PRO A 85 -0.85 14.07 1.05
C PRO A 85 -1.81 13.01 1.62
N GLU A 86 -1.41 11.75 1.51
CA GLU A 86 -1.98 10.62 2.23
C GLU A 86 -1.03 10.21 3.35
N VAL A 87 -1.57 9.94 4.53
CA VAL A 87 -0.79 9.40 5.65
C VAL A 87 -1.08 7.92 5.79
N HIS A 88 -0.03 7.11 5.91
CA HIS A 88 -0.14 5.71 6.31
C HIS A 88 0.44 5.55 7.70
N THR A 89 -0.27 4.82 8.57
CA THR A 89 0.32 4.26 9.78
C THR A 89 0.41 2.73 9.64
N PHE A 90 1.32 2.11 10.40
CA PHE A 90 1.58 0.67 10.29
C PHE A 90 2.22 0.13 11.57
N PHE A 91 2.01 -1.16 11.80
CA PHE A 91 2.68 -1.93 12.87
C PHE A 91 2.79 -3.41 12.47
N THR A 92 3.58 -4.17 13.20
CA THR A 92 3.70 -5.62 12.96
C THR A 92 2.48 -6.35 13.53
N ASP A 93 1.86 -7.21 12.72
CA ASP A 93 0.76 -8.09 13.16
C ASP A 93 1.26 -9.05 14.26
N ARG A 94 0.63 -9.00 15.42
CA ARG A 94 0.97 -9.84 16.58
C ARG A 94 0.00 -11.00 16.79
N GLY A 95 -1.09 -11.02 15.98
CA GLY A 95 -2.17 -12.00 16.12
C GLY A 95 -3.06 -11.80 17.36
N GLU A 96 -2.94 -10.65 18.02
CA GLU A 96 -3.71 -10.30 19.23
C GLU A 96 -4.79 -9.25 18.95
N GLU A 97 -4.83 -8.73 17.73
CA GLU A 97 -5.73 -7.67 17.29
C GLU A 97 -7.17 -8.20 17.20
N THR A 98 -8.14 -7.38 17.63
CA THR A 98 -9.55 -7.73 17.54
C THR A 98 -10.03 -7.62 16.10
N VAL A 99 -10.50 -8.72 15.54
CA VAL A 99 -11.03 -8.76 14.17
C VAL A 99 -12.35 -8.00 14.10
N ARG A 100 -12.43 -7.08 13.15
CA ARG A 100 -13.64 -6.35 12.78
C ARG A 100 -14.40 -7.05 11.65
N GLU A 101 -13.69 -7.38 10.57
CA GLU A 101 -14.25 -8.02 9.38
C GLU A 101 -13.19 -8.93 8.75
N ASP A 102 -13.56 -10.19 8.49
CA ASP A 102 -12.68 -11.17 7.82
C ASP A 102 -13.19 -11.50 6.42
N CYS A 103 -12.46 -11.05 5.41
CA CYS A 103 -12.68 -11.34 4.00
C CYS A 103 -11.49 -12.07 3.35
N LEU A 104 -10.60 -12.70 4.13
CA LEU A 104 -9.41 -13.39 3.62
C LEU A 104 -9.74 -14.56 2.69
N ALA A 105 -10.86 -15.26 2.94
CA ALA A 105 -11.32 -16.36 2.08
C ALA A 105 -11.99 -15.91 0.78
N THR A 106 -12.19 -14.60 0.60
CA THR A 106 -12.81 -14.01 -0.59
C THR A 106 -11.74 -13.52 -1.59
N PRO A 107 -12.13 -13.12 -2.83
CA PRO A 107 -11.22 -12.46 -3.76
C PRO A 107 -10.64 -11.13 -3.25
N ARG A 108 -11.23 -10.53 -2.20
CA ARG A 108 -10.71 -9.29 -1.59
C ARG A 108 -9.39 -9.52 -0.85
N ASP A 109 -9.19 -10.72 -0.26
CA ASP A 109 -8.01 -11.06 0.54
C ASP A 109 -7.67 -9.98 1.57
N ILE A 110 -8.63 -9.57 2.40
CA ILE A 110 -8.47 -8.51 3.37
C ILE A 110 -9.07 -8.90 4.73
N LEU A 111 -8.36 -8.57 5.78
CA LEU A 111 -8.81 -8.67 7.16
C LEU A 111 -8.71 -7.29 7.81
N PHE A 112 -9.82 -6.78 8.32
CA PHE A 112 -9.84 -5.55 9.08
C PHE A 112 -9.83 -5.81 10.57
N TYR A 113 -9.06 -5.01 11.30
CA TYR A 113 -9.06 -4.99 12.75
C TYR A 113 -9.81 -3.76 13.29
N GLU A 114 -10.25 -3.84 14.55
CA GLU A 114 -10.83 -2.69 15.26
C GLU A 114 -9.75 -1.66 15.60
N ASN A 115 -10.14 -0.39 15.57
CA ASN A 115 -9.31 0.69 16.10
C ASN A 115 -9.24 0.58 17.62
N ARG A 116 -8.04 0.44 18.17
CA ARG A 116 -7.81 0.35 19.62
C ARG A 116 -6.72 1.34 20.05
N PRO A 117 -6.91 2.05 21.17
CA PRO A 117 -5.90 2.99 21.68
C PRO A 117 -4.52 2.34 21.90
N GLU A 118 -4.51 1.07 22.31
CA GLU A 118 -3.29 0.31 22.59
C GLU A 118 -2.44 0.09 21.33
N THR A 119 -3.08 -0.12 20.18
CA THR A 119 -2.37 -0.30 18.90
C THR A 119 -1.84 1.03 18.36
N ALA A 120 -2.52 2.14 18.63
CA ALA A 120 -2.07 3.47 18.19
C ALA A 120 -0.67 3.84 18.72
N GLN A 121 -0.28 3.32 19.89
CA GLN A 121 1.06 3.55 20.47
C GLN A 121 2.17 2.79 19.74
N LEU A 122 1.81 1.77 18.95
CA LEU A 122 2.75 0.94 18.20
C LEU A 122 2.94 1.43 16.77
N GLU A 123 2.13 2.39 16.32
CA GLU A 123 2.09 2.82 14.94
C GLU A 123 3.34 3.62 14.55
N GLY A 124 4.09 3.08 13.57
CA GLY A 124 4.96 3.90 12.75
C GLY A 124 4.13 4.72 11.76
N ARG A 125 4.71 5.78 11.21
CA ARG A 125 4.01 6.70 10.30
C ARG A 125 4.87 7.07 9.12
N VAL A 126 4.28 7.09 7.91
CA VAL A 126 4.88 7.64 6.69
C VAL A 126 3.90 8.59 6.01
N ILE A 127 4.44 9.59 5.30
CA ILE A 127 3.67 10.52 4.48
C ILE A 127 3.88 10.14 3.03
N MET A 128 2.79 9.90 2.33
CA MET A 128 2.77 9.56 0.91
C MET A 128 2.58 10.85 0.10
N GLU A 129 3.61 11.18 -0.67
CA GLU A 129 3.65 12.32 -1.59
C GLU A 129 3.90 11.81 -3.01
N PRO A 130 3.74 12.63 -4.07
CA PRO A 130 3.94 12.18 -5.44
C PRO A 130 5.27 11.43 -5.66
N GLY A 131 5.15 10.19 -6.15
CA GLY A 131 6.26 9.26 -6.34
C GLY A 131 6.61 8.41 -5.12
N ALA A 132 6.08 8.71 -3.93
CA ALA A 132 6.30 7.87 -2.75
C ALA A 132 5.63 6.49 -2.91
N TYR A 133 6.31 5.43 -2.51
CA TYR A 133 5.76 4.08 -2.45
C TYR A 133 5.98 3.44 -1.08
N ALA A 134 5.05 2.59 -0.69
CA ALA A 134 5.14 1.74 0.49
C ALA A 134 4.82 0.29 0.09
N VAL A 135 5.57 -0.67 0.65
CA VAL A 135 5.36 -2.11 0.42
C VAL A 135 5.00 -2.76 1.75
N TYR A 136 3.85 -3.39 1.80
CA TYR A 136 3.32 -4.09 2.97
C TYR A 136 3.25 -5.58 2.72
N PHE A 137 3.91 -6.35 3.58
CA PHE A 137 3.87 -7.82 3.58
C PHE A 137 2.69 -8.34 4.41
N PRO A 138 2.35 -9.64 4.34
CA PRO A 138 1.22 -10.22 5.10
C PRO A 138 1.29 -10.05 6.63
N TRP A 139 2.45 -9.72 7.17
CA TRP A 139 2.67 -9.45 8.61
C TRP A 139 2.74 -7.96 8.96
N ASP A 140 2.55 -7.08 7.98
CA ASP A 140 2.52 -5.63 8.17
C ASP A 140 1.06 -5.16 8.22
N VAL A 141 0.53 -4.92 9.42
CA VAL A 141 -0.75 -4.22 9.57
C VAL A 141 -0.53 -2.80 9.09
N HIS A 142 -1.39 -2.33 8.20
CA HIS A 142 -1.29 -0.97 7.66
C HIS A 142 -2.64 -0.28 7.63
N ILE A 143 -2.62 1.04 7.72
CA ILE A 143 -3.79 1.89 7.81
C ILE A 143 -3.60 3.03 6.82
N PRO A 144 -3.98 2.82 5.55
CA PRO A 144 -3.89 3.84 4.52
C PRO A 144 -5.08 4.81 4.55
N GLY A 145 -5.05 5.80 3.68
CA GLY A 145 -6.19 6.69 3.44
C GLY A 145 -6.38 7.78 4.47
N GLN A 146 -5.42 8.01 5.36
CA GLN A 146 -5.55 9.02 6.41
C GLN A 146 -5.19 10.42 5.90
N CYS A 147 -5.91 11.45 6.35
CA CYS A 147 -5.52 12.85 6.13
C CYS A 147 -4.42 13.29 7.10
N ASP A 148 -3.71 14.35 6.73
CA ASP A 148 -2.83 15.08 7.64
C ASP A 148 -3.61 16.10 8.48
N ALA A 149 -2.90 16.97 9.21
CA ALA A 149 -3.50 18.00 10.05
C ALA A 149 -4.27 19.09 9.27
N LYS A 150 -4.11 19.15 7.95
CA LYS A 150 -4.85 20.10 7.09
C LYS A 150 -6.24 19.60 6.73
N GLY A 151 -6.54 18.34 7.01
CA GLY A 151 -7.84 17.70 6.75
C GLY A 151 -7.90 16.90 5.45
N PRO A 152 -9.11 16.42 5.07
CA PRO A 152 -9.30 15.58 3.90
C PRO A 152 -8.82 16.21 2.60
N ALA A 153 -8.19 15.43 1.74
CA ALA A 153 -7.70 15.84 0.44
C ALA A 153 -7.95 14.74 -0.60
N LYS A 154 -8.27 15.15 -1.83
CA LYS A 154 -8.39 14.22 -2.97
C LYS A 154 -7.00 13.81 -3.43
N TYR A 155 -6.87 12.53 -3.81
CA TYR A 155 -5.61 11.98 -4.28
C TYR A 155 -5.83 10.81 -5.22
N ARG A 156 -4.80 10.53 -6.02
CA ARG A 156 -4.71 9.35 -6.87
C ARG A 156 -3.60 8.45 -6.39
N LYS A 157 -3.89 7.15 -6.25
CA LYS A 157 -2.90 6.13 -5.94
C LYS A 157 -3.07 4.86 -6.76
N ILE A 158 -2.01 4.10 -6.77
CA ILE A 158 -1.93 2.74 -7.30
C ILE A 158 -1.74 1.79 -6.14
N VAL A 159 -2.43 0.65 -6.18
CA VAL A 159 -2.08 -0.54 -5.40
C VAL A 159 -1.79 -1.68 -6.37
N LEU A 160 -0.57 -2.19 -6.33
CA LEU A 160 -0.20 -3.38 -7.08
C LEU A 160 -0.17 -4.56 -6.11
N LYS A 161 -1.07 -5.52 -6.34
CA LYS A 161 -1.17 -6.77 -5.59
C LYS A 161 -0.20 -7.79 -6.19
N ILE A 162 0.86 -8.11 -5.47
CA ILE A 162 1.91 -9.04 -5.89
C ILE A 162 1.74 -10.34 -5.09
N PRO A 163 1.59 -11.52 -5.73
CA PRO A 163 1.48 -12.79 -4.99
C PRO A 163 2.65 -12.97 -4.03
N VAL A 164 2.37 -13.29 -2.77
CA VAL A 164 3.40 -13.41 -1.72
C VAL A 164 4.42 -14.49 -2.07
N ASP A 165 3.98 -15.62 -2.65
CA ASP A 165 4.86 -16.74 -3.04
C ASP A 165 5.90 -16.36 -4.11
N ALA A 166 5.65 -15.29 -4.87
CA ALA A 166 6.62 -14.76 -5.83
C ALA A 166 7.70 -13.90 -5.19
N CYS A 167 7.52 -13.52 -3.93
CA CYS A 167 8.37 -12.59 -3.20
C CYS A 167 9.22 -13.24 -2.10
N LEU A 168 9.00 -14.52 -1.81
CA LEU A 168 9.67 -15.28 -0.74
C LEU A 168 10.74 -16.23 -1.26
#